data_9c003537a5abc81c66904a2debad321a
#
_entry.id   9c003537a5abc81c66904a2debad321a
#
_cell.length_a   1.000
_cell.length_b   1.000
_cell.length_c   1.000
_cell.angle_alpha   90.00
_cell.angle_beta   90.00
_cell.angle_gamma   90.00
#
_symmetry.space_group_name_H-M   'P 1'
#
loop_
_entity.id
_entity.type
_entity.pdbx_description
1 polymer ?
#
loop_
_entity_poly.entity_id
_entity_poly.type
_entity_poly.pdbx_seq_one_letter_code
_entity_poly.pdbx_strand_id
1 'polypeptide(L)'
;QDAGIKNITVVLGYKKEMFYYLEDKYGVKFIINDSFNIKNNIESLYLARKELKNTYICVSDSYYIENPFNQFEYHTFYSGYYGKETTDEVYARADGFGKITRIAKDNKIDGYVLMGHSFWRKEFSEAFINQVEAVRESGIYNNCYWEILVKDKLDEMPDIYFKEYLPGNIFEFDYFDELRKFDSQYLGHTHSEIIRNIKLVFRCDEEDIIDFRNVSEGMTNTSFIFKIDGIDYIYRHPGDGTESIINRRNEKKSLITAKEVGVDPTYIYADVNEGWKISIFIPEFREPDYNSFEDSKKILAVLRKLHKADITADYGMKPWEDALDMEKLLEKKDPVCFVQYEGLKNNIGQLYKMTLADGVEKCFCHGDTYKPNWMIRPDGS
;
A
#
# COMPACT_ATOMS: atom_id res chain seq x y z
N GLN A 1 4.35 2.72 29.74
CA GLN A 1 3.72 2.92 31.08
C GLN A 1 4.72 2.75 32.21
N ASP A 2 5.69 1.86 32.07
CA ASP A 2 6.71 1.60 33.10
C ASP A 2 7.54 2.85 33.43
N ALA A 3 7.71 3.76 32.49
CA ALA A 3 8.34 5.07 32.72
C ALA A 3 7.45 6.08 33.48
N GLY A 4 6.27 5.70 33.97
CA GLY A 4 5.32 6.57 34.65
C GLY A 4 4.42 7.40 33.73
N ILE A 5 4.48 7.18 32.40
CA ILE A 5 3.65 7.85 31.40
C ILE A 5 2.31 7.10 31.33
N LYS A 6 1.21 7.80 31.70
CA LYS A 6 -0.12 7.18 31.78
C LYS A 6 -1.05 7.56 30.64
N ASN A 7 -0.88 8.75 30.08
CA ASN A 7 -1.72 9.23 29.00
C ASN A 7 -1.11 8.79 27.66
N ILE A 8 -1.67 7.75 27.06
CA ILE A 8 -1.25 7.23 25.76
C ILE A 8 -2.43 7.38 24.80
N THR A 9 -2.18 8.03 23.68
CA THR A 9 -3.14 8.17 22.59
C THR A 9 -2.58 7.49 21.35
N VAL A 10 -3.37 6.63 20.74
CA VAL A 10 -3.01 5.92 19.52
C VAL A 10 -3.89 6.44 18.39
N VAL A 11 -3.27 6.91 17.31
CA VAL A 11 -4.00 7.32 16.10
C VAL A 11 -4.10 6.13 15.18
N LEU A 12 -5.33 5.69 14.91
CA LEU A 12 -5.62 4.48 14.15
C LEU A 12 -6.17 4.82 12.76
N GLY A 13 -5.77 4.06 11.77
CA GLY A 13 -6.30 4.12 10.41
C GLY A 13 -6.59 2.73 9.86
N TYR A 14 -5.66 2.18 9.09
CA TYR A 14 -5.76 0.87 8.49
C TYR A 14 -5.94 -0.24 9.54
N LYS A 15 -6.91 -1.13 9.32
CA LYS A 15 -7.25 -2.25 10.22
C LYS A 15 -7.39 -1.83 11.69
N LYS A 16 -7.98 -0.67 11.94
CA LYS A 16 -8.15 -0.09 13.27
C LYS A 16 -8.77 -1.05 14.29
N GLU A 17 -9.65 -1.95 13.83
CA GLU A 17 -10.34 -2.93 14.68
C GLU A 17 -9.37 -3.92 15.36
N MET A 18 -8.22 -4.17 14.73
CA MET A 18 -7.18 -5.06 15.28
C MET A 18 -6.48 -4.48 16.51
N PHE A 19 -6.66 -3.19 16.79
CA PHE A 19 -6.00 -2.48 17.88
C PHE A 19 -6.92 -2.15 19.06
N TYR A 20 -8.24 -2.36 18.94
CA TYR A 20 -9.19 -1.98 20.00
C TYR A 20 -8.95 -2.68 21.33
N TYR A 21 -8.34 -3.88 21.34
CA TYR A 21 -7.95 -4.57 22.56
C TYR A 21 -6.95 -3.79 23.44
N LEU A 22 -6.21 -2.80 22.86
CA LEU A 22 -5.26 -1.99 23.59
C LEU A 22 -5.95 -1.06 24.61
N GLU A 23 -7.20 -0.67 24.38
CA GLU A 23 -7.98 0.11 25.32
C GLU A 23 -8.21 -0.69 26.60
N ASP A 24 -8.70 -1.91 26.48
CA ASP A 24 -8.95 -2.80 27.63
C ASP A 24 -7.66 -3.19 28.35
N LYS A 25 -6.60 -3.44 27.58
CA LYS A 25 -5.34 -3.96 28.11
C LYS A 25 -4.46 -2.87 28.76
N TYR A 26 -4.42 -1.67 28.19
CA TYR A 26 -3.48 -0.62 28.58
C TYR A 26 -4.14 0.72 28.91
N GLY A 27 -5.46 0.88 28.73
CA GLY A 27 -6.16 2.11 28.99
C GLY A 27 -5.79 3.25 28.02
N VAL A 28 -5.43 2.92 26.79
CA VAL A 28 -5.07 3.90 25.76
C VAL A 28 -6.32 4.58 25.23
N LYS A 29 -6.16 5.80 24.70
CA LYS A 29 -7.22 6.51 23.96
C LYS A 29 -7.00 6.32 22.47
N PHE A 30 -8.08 6.25 21.71
CA PHE A 30 -8.03 6.21 20.24
C PHE A 30 -8.49 7.49 19.59
N ILE A 31 -7.79 7.86 18.52
CA ILE A 31 -8.22 8.85 17.54
C ILE A 31 -8.25 8.15 16.18
N ILE A 32 -9.35 8.27 15.47
CA ILE A 32 -9.49 7.63 14.16
C ILE A 32 -9.09 8.62 13.06
N ASN A 33 -8.17 8.18 12.21
CA ASN A 33 -7.80 8.88 10.99
C ASN A 33 -8.44 8.17 9.78
N ASP A 34 -9.60 8.62 9.35
CA ASP A 34 -10.28 8.05 8.18
C ASP A 34 -9.64 8.46 6.85
N SER A 35 -8.65 9.36 6.89
CA SER A 35 -7.91 9.81 5.70
C SER A 35 -6.53 9.16 5.57
N PHE A 36 -6.25 8.08 6.32
CA PHE A 36 -4.93 7.44 6.40
C PHE A 36 -4.37 6.98 5.05
N ASN A 37 -5.24 6.66 4.08
CA ASN A 37 -4.89 6.20 2.75
C ASN A 37 -4.64 7.35 1.73
N ILE A 38 -4.90 8.60 2.14
CA ILE A 38 -4.81 9.77 1.27
C ILE A 38 -3.81 10.78 1.83
N LYS A 39 -3.72 10.86 3.16
CA LYS A 39 -2.89 11.83 3.87
C LYS A 39 -1.86 11.09 4.74
N ASN A 40 -0.68 11.68 4.83
CA ASN A 40 0.43 11.12 5.59
C ASN A 40 0.32 11.45 7.10
N ASN A 41 1.36 11.14 7.88
CA ASN A 41 1.40 11.23 9.35
C ASN A 41 1.14 12.64 9.93
N ILE A 42 1.35 13.70 9.15
CA ILE A 42 0.99 15.08 9.54
C ILE A 42 -0.51 15.21 9.86
N GLU A 43 -1.38 14.49 9.14
CA GLU A 43 -2.82 14.48 9.45
C GLU A 43 -3.10 13.78 10.77
N SER A 44 -2.41 12.70 11.06
CA SER A 44 -2.52 11.99 12.35
C SER A 44 -2.17 12.90 13.52
N LEU A 45 -1.09 13.67 13.42
CA LEU A 45 -0.72 14.65 14.43
C LEU A 45 -1.73 15.80 14.55
N TYR A 46 -2.27 16.28 13.43
CA TYR A 46 -3.30 17.29 13.45
C TYR A 46 -4.59 16.81 14.14
N LEU A 47 -5.02 15.60 13.88
CA LEU A 47 -6.17 15.00 14.57
C LEU A 47 -5.92 14.87 16.07
N ALA A 48 -4.68 14.52 16.45
CA ALA A 48 -4.26 14.40 17.84
C ALA A 48 -3.86 15.74 18.51
N ARG A 49 -3.98 16.88 17.84
CA ARG A 49 -3.45 18.18 18.31
C ARG A 49 -3.89 18.63 19.69
N LYS A 50 -5.04 18.19 20.15
CA LYS A 50 -5.53 18.51 21.51
C LYS A 50 -4.77 17.76 22.62
N GLU A 51 -4.14 16.66 22.26
CA GLU A 51 -3.32 15.83 23.17
C GLU A 51 -1.85 16.26 23.16
N LEU A 52 -1.43 17.03 22.13
CA LEU A 52 -0.05 17.51 22.01
C LEU A 52 0.24 18.59 23.04
N LYS A 53 1.11 18.28 23.99
CA LYS A 53 1.63 19.16 25.07
C LYS A 53 3.10 18.83 25.27
N ASN A 54 3.49 18.42 26.49
CA ASN A 54 4.75 17.71 26.75
C ASN A 54 4.51 16.26 26.37
N THR A 55 4.88 15.87 25.15
CA THR A 55 4.38 14.64 24.55
C THR A 55 5.48 13.93 23.78
N TYR A 56 5.62 12.63 23.98
CA TYR A 56 6.38 11.77 23.09
C TYR A 56 5.57 11.52 21.81
N ILE A 57 6.23 11.60 20.67
CA ILE A 57 5.71 11.22 19.35
C ILE A 57 6.49 9.99 18.92
N CYS A 58 5.78 8.92 18.62
CA CYS A 58 6.37 7.65 18.21
C CYS A 58 5.64 7.09 16.98
N VAL A 59 6.40 6.48 16.09
CA VAL A 59 5.86 5.68 14.96
C VAL A 59 5.54 4.27 15.47
N SER A 60 4.66 3.57 14.77
CA SER A 60 4.13 2.26 15.21
C SER A 60 5.00 1.06 14.84
N ASP A 61 5.95 1.26 13.94
CA ASP A 61 6.88 0.28 13.36
C ASP A 61 8.25 0.25 14.06
N SER A 62 8.45 1.09 15.10
CA SER A 62 9.67 1.10 15.90
C SER A 62 9.61 0.15 17.08
N TYR A 63 10.66 -0.64 17.22
CA TYR A 63 10.92 -1.52 18.36
C TYR A 63 12.13 -1.05 19.16
N TYR A 64 11.98 -0.97 20.48
CA TYR A 64 13.02 -0.51 21.40
C TYR A 64 13.55 -1.67 22.24
N ILE A 65 14.87 -1.94 22.17
CA ILE A 65 15.52 -2.98 22.99
C ILE A 65 15.42 -2.62 24.47
N GLU A 66 15.68 -1.35 24.78
CA GLU A 66 15.56 -0.82 26.13
C GLU A 66 14.48 0.26 26.14
N ASN A 67 13.80 0.43 27.26
CA ASN A 67 12.79 1.47 27.41
C ASN A 67 13.42 2.87 27.29
N PRO A 68 13.16 3.62 26.19
CA PRO A 68 13.80 4.91 25.95
C PRO A 68 13.06 6.08 26.63
N PHE A 69 11.93 5.79 27.26
CA PHE A 69 11.05 6.81 27.81
C PHE A 69 11.43 7.19 29.23
N ASN A 70 11.39 8.50 29.50
CA ASN A 70 11.56 9.06 30.85
C ASN A 70 10.28 9.80 31.28
N GLN A 71 9.98 9.81 32.55
CA GLN A 71 8.85 10.54 33.08
C GLN A 71 8.97 12.06 32.85
N PHE A 72 10.19 12.58 32.79
CA PHE A 72 10.51 13.98 32.58
C PHE A 72 11.60 14.13 31.53
N GLU A 73 11.38 15.02 30.59
CA GLU A 73 12.36 15.45 29.57
C GLU A 73 12.51 16.98 29.61
N TYR A 74 13.73 17.45 29.45
CA TYR A 74 14.05 18.87 29.59
C TYR A 74 14.00 19.65 28.27
N HIS A 75 14.24 18.95 27.16
CA HIS A 75 14.33 19.56 25.83
C HIS A 75 13.42 18.85 24.84
N THR A 76 12.94 19.58 23.88
CA THR A 76 12.38 18.99 22.66
C THR A 76 13.50 18.30 21.93
N PHE A 77 13.32 17.04 21.55
CA PHE A 77 14.33 16.30 20.82
C PHE A 77 13.72 15.39 19.74
N TYR A 78 14.53 15.05 18.77
CA TYR A 78 14.31 13.94 17.86
C TYR A 78 15.48 12.94 18.00
N SER A 79 15.18 11.67 18.08
CA SER A 79 16.21 10.64 18.29
C SER A 79 16.63 9.97 17.00
N GLY A 80 17.81 9.37 17.03
CA GLY A 80 18.35 8.61 15.92
C GLY A 80 19.79 8.18 16.16
N TYR A 81 20.48 7.83 15.12
CA TYR A 81 21.88 7.43 15.16
C TYR A 81 22.67 8.14 14.05
N TYR A 82 23.99 8.28 14.24
CA TYR A 82 24.86 8.87 13.22
C TYR A 82 25.12 7.84 12.10
N GLY A 83 24.82 8.23 10.85
CA GLY A 83 25.01 7.39 9.67
C GLY A 83 25.81 8.07 8.57
N LYS A 84 26.47 7.27 7.72
CA LYS A 84 27.19 7.72 6.51
C LYS A 84 26.80 6.96 5.27
N GLU A 85 25.68 6.25 5.33
CA GLU A 85 25.23 5.38 4.24
C GLU A 85 24.22 6.09 3.34
N THR A 86 24.01 5.55 2.14
CA THR A 86 22.94 5.98 1.25
C THR A 86 21.62 5.39 1.75
N THR A 87 20.67 6.23 2.12
CA THR A 87 19.33 5.81 2.53
C THR A 87 18.31 6.84 2.03
N ASP A 88 17.06 6.44 1.90
CA ASP A 88 15.92 7.31 1.61
C ASP A 88 15.27 7.88 2.89
N GLU A 89 15.87 7.64 4.05
CA GLU A 89 15.42 8.13 5.33
C GLU A 89 15.57 9.66 5.48
N VAL A 90 14.81 10.21 6.43
CA VAL A 90 14.98 11.61 6.86
C VAL A 90 16.16 11.70 7.80
N TYR A 91 17.04 12.67 7.57
CA TYR A 91 18.18 12.90 8.44
C TYR A 91 18.29 14.35 8.90
N ALA A 92 19.03 14.55 9.98
CA ALA A 92 19.32 15.86 10.54
C ALA A 92 20.82 16.13 10.65
N ARG A 93 21.17 17.42 10.65
CA ARG A 93 22.46 17.90 11.15
C ARG A 93 22.24 18.69 12.41
N ALA A 94 23.15 18.52 13.37
CA ALA A 94 23.16 19.26 14.62
C ALA A 94 24.46 20.07 14.78
N ASP A 95 24.37 21.13 15.54
CA ASP A 95 25.56 21.89 15.98
C ASP A 95 26.33 21.19 17.10
N GLY A 96 27.41 21.82 17.58
CA GLY A 96 28.23 21.28 18.68
C GLY A 96 27.52 21.14 20.03
N PHE A 97 26.31 21.66 20.16
CA PHE A 97 25.46 21.57 21.35
C PHE A 97 24.28 20.60 21.16
N GLY A 98 24.22 19.92 20.00
CA GLY A 98 23.16 18.99 19.66
C GLY A 98 21.87 19.64 19.13
N LYS A 99 21.84 20.96 18.92
CA LYS A 99 20.69 21.62 18.31
C LYS A 99 20.61 21.26 16.83
N ILE A 100 19.46 20.79 16.38
CA ILE A 100 19.22 20.49 14.96
C ILE A 100 19.19 21.79 14.18
N THR A 101 20.10 21.88 13.19
CA THR A 101 20.25 23.04 12.32
C THR A 101 19.76 22.81 10.90
N ARG A 102 19.54 21.55 10.52
CA ARG A 102 19.02 21.16 9.21
C ARG A 102 18.33 19.81 9.29
N ILE A 103 17.20 19.69 8.61
CA ILE A 103 16.54 18.42 8.31
C ILE A 103 16.51 18.26 6.79
N ALA A 104 16.76 17.06 6.27
CA ALA A 104 16.73 16.78 4.85
C ALA A 104 16.29 15.33 4.56
N LYS A 105 15.80 15.13 3.35
CA LYS A 105 15.52 13.80 2.78
C LYS A 105 16.20 13.80 1.42
N ASP A 106 17.41 13.29 1.35
CA ASP A 106 18.17 13.10 0.12
C ASP A 106 19.04 11.82 0.23
N ASN A 107 19.47 11.31 -0.90
CA ASN A 107 20.13 10.00 -0.98
C ASN A 107 21.59 9.98 -0.48
N LYS A 108 22.06 11.01 0.19
CA LYS A 108 23.43 11.06 0.75
C LYS A 108 23.41 11.56 2.17
N ILE A 109 23.62 10.65 3.10
CA ILE A 109 23.68 10.99 4.50
C ILE A 109 25.12 11.23 4.93
N ASP A 110 25.34 12.39 5.53
CA ASP A 110 26.42 12.69 6.46
C ASP A 110 25.78 13.45 7.63
N GLY A 111 25.13 12.69 8.53
CA GLY A 111 24.34 13.25 9.61
C GLY A 111 23.63 12.19 10.42
N TYR A 112 22.65 12.62 11.18
CA TYR A 112 21.86 11.77 12.08
C TYR A 112 20.59 11.28 11.36
N VAL A 113 20.45 9.97 11.21
CA VAL A 113 19.22 9.33 10.72
C VAL A 113 18.16 9.42 11.79
N LEU A 114 16.98 9.93 11.45
CA LEU A 114 15.88 10.11 12.40
C LEU A 114 15.05 8.82 12.49
N MET A 115 14.77 8.36 13.73
CA MET A 115 14.19 7.04 14.03
C MET A 115 12.81 7.14 14.67
N GLY A 116 11.93 7.96 14.16
CA GLY A 116 10.52 7.97 14.54
C GLY A 116 10.18 8.13 16.04
N HIS A 117 11.16 8.50 16.88
CA HIS A 117 11.01 8.72 18.33
C HIS A 117 11.41 10.15 18.66
N SER A 118 10.46 10.96 19.10
CA SER A 118 10.72 12.34 19.49
C SER A 118 9.95 12.71 20.77
N PHE A 119 10.43 13.72 21.48
CA PHE A 119 9.71 14.35 22.56
C PHE A 119 9.56 15.85 22.28
N TRP A 120 8.34 16.32 22.39
CA TRP A 120 8.00 17.71 22.19
C TRP A 120 7.61 18.37 23.50
N ARG A 121 8.24 19.48 23.83
CA ARG A 121 7.75 20.36 24.87
C ARG A 121 6.51 21.10 24.38
N LYS A 122 5.72 21.57 25.32
CA LYS A 122 4.47 22.29 25.07
C LYS A 122 4.65 23.43 24.04
N GLU A 123 5.72 24.19 24.15
CA GLU A 123 6.00 25.33 23.28
C GLU A 123 6.22 24.88 21.83
N PHE A 124 6.91 23.76 21.65
CA PHE A 124 7.12 23.17 20.33
C PHE A 124 5.81 22.62 19.75
N SER A 125 5.03 21.93 20.57
CA SER A 125 3.71 21.40 20.19
C SER A 125 2.77 22.50 19.73
N GLU A 126 2.70 23.62 20.47
CA GLU A 126 1.88 24.78 20.11
C GLU A 126 2.37 25.43 18.81
N ALA A 127 3.67 25.61 18.63
CA ALA A 127 4.24 26.16 17.40
C ALA A 127 3.94 25.25 16.20
N PHE A 128 4.11 23.92 16.34
CA PHE A 128 3.79 22.97 15.31
C PHE A 128 2.31 23.02 14.88
N ILE A 129 1.40 23.03 15.86
CA ILE A 129 -0.05 23.13 15.59
C ILE A 129 -0.36 24.42 14.80
N ASN A 130 0.19 25.56 15.23
CA ASN A 130 -0.01 26.83 14.53
C ASN A 130 0.49 26.77 13.08
N GLN A 131 1.66 26.15 12.83
CA GLN A 131 2.19 26.00 11.47
C GLN A 131 1.31 25.06 10.63
N VAL A 132 0.85 23.93 11.18
CA VAL A 132 -0.07 23.03 10.46
C VAL A 132 -1.37 23.74 10.10
N GLU A 133 -1.98 24.49 11.05
CA GLU A 133 -3.23 25.22 10.81
C GLU A 133 -3.06 26.31 9.74
N ALA A 134 -1.94 27.03 9.75
CA ALA A 134 -1.64 28.07 8.76
C ALA A 134 -1.50 27.53 7.32
N VAL A 135 -0.98 26.31 7.15
CA VAL A 135 -0.72 25.74 5.82
C VAL A 135 -1.78 24.73 5.36
N ARG A 136 -2.70 24.33 6.24
CA ARG A 136 -3.65 23.25 5.97
C ARG A 136 -4.53 23.49 4.74
N GLU A 137 -5.05 24.71 4.57
CA GLU A 137 -5.92 25.06 3.45
C GLU A 137 -5.19 25.05 2.10
N SER A 138 -3.86 25.23 2.10
CA SER A 138 -3.05 25.16 0.88
C SER A 138 -2.99 23.77 0.26
N GLY A 139 -3.19 22.72 1.06
CA GLY A 139 -3.09 21.34 0.65
C GLY A 139 -1.65 20.85 0.34
N ILE A 140 -0.64 21.73 0.41
CA ILE A 140 0.75 21.43 0.02
C ILE A 140 1.35 20.29 0.86
N TYR A 141 0.98 20.23 2.16
CA TYR A 141 1.51 19.22 3.09
C TYR A 141 0.58 18.02 3.32
N ASN A 142 -0.52 17.89 2.57
CA ASN A 142 -1.50 16.82 2.81
C ASN A 142 -0.91 15.41 2.74
N ASN A 143 0.09 15.18 1.88
CA ASN A 143 0.74 13.89 1.72
C ASN A 143 2.22 13.93 2.13
N CYS A 144 2.55 14.74 3.14
CA CYS A 144 3.92 14.87 3.64
C CYS A 144 4.05 14.26 5.04
N TYR A 145 5.26 13.81 5.34
CA TYR A 145 5.68 13.56 6.71
C TYR A 145 5.72 14.87 7.50
N TRP A 146 5.40 14.84 8.79
CA TRP A 146 5.44 16.04 9.64
C TRP A 146 6.84 16.66 9.72
N GLU A 147 7.87 15.86 9.55
CA GLU A 147 9.28 16.26 9.49
C GLU A 147 9.55 17.26 8.36
N ILE A 148 8.80 17.13 7.26
CA ILE A 148 8.95 18.06 6.11
C ILE A 148 8.44 19.45 6.47
N LEU A 149 7.34 19.54 7.21
CA LEU A 149 6.85 20.84 7.70
C LEU A 149 7.85 21.44 8.68
N VAL A 150 8.37 20.66 9.63
CA VAL A 150 9.39 21.15 10.58
C VAL A 150 10.65 21.58 9.84
N LYS A 151 11.09 20.83 8.83
CA LYS A 151 12.22 21.19 7.95
C LYS A 151 12.03 22.56 7.31
N ASP A 152 10.85 22.77 6.70
CA ASP A 152 10.55 24.00 5.97
C ASP A 152 10.31 25.21 6.88
N LYS A 153 10.00 24.96 8.15
CA LYS A 153 9.69 25.96 9.17
C LYS A 153 10.67 25.98 10.36
N LEU A 154 11.83 25.36 10.22
CA LEU A 154 12.77 25.16 11.34
C LEU A 154 13.15 26.47 12.04
N ASP A 155 13.39 27.53 11.28
CA ASP A 155 13.75 28.86 11.80
C ASP A 155 12.57 29.60 12.48
N GLU A 156 11.34 29.17 12.26
CA GLU A 156 10.13 29.74 12.83
C GLU A 156 9.65 28.97 14.08
N MET A 157 10.32 27.86 14.41
CA MET A 157 9.95 26.98 15.51
C MET A 157 10.91 27.07 16.70
N PRO A 158 10.46 26.69 17.90
CA PRO A 158 11.38 26.53 19.03
C PRO A 158 12.46 25.51 18.77
N ASP A 159 13.59 25.64 19.48
CA ASP A 159 14.74 24.75 19.31
C ASP A 159 14.37 23.27 19.51
N ILE A 160 14.87 22.44 18.63
CA ILE A 160 14.80 20.98 18.70
C ILE A 160 16.22 20.40 18.71
N TYR A 161 16.47 19.44 19.59
CA TYR A 161 17.79 18.84 19.80
C TYR A 161 17.82 17.42 19.28
N PHE A 162 19.00 16.95 18.93
CA PHE A 162 19.23 15.56 18.57
C PHE A 162 19.55 14.73 19.81
N LYS A 163 18.88 13.58 19.97
CA LYS A 163 19.16 12.59 21.02
C LYS A 163 19.70 11.33 20.37
N GLU A 164 21.01 11.13 20.50
CA GLU A 164 21.69 10.00 19.90
C GLU A 164 21.42 8.71 20.65
N TYR A 165 21.09 7.66 19.91
CA TYR A 165 21.05 6.28 20.39
C TYR A 165 22.15 5.47 19.71
N LEU A 166 22.69 4.48 20.42
CA LEU A 166 23.62 3.54 19.81
C LEU A 166 22.89 2.74 18.72
N PRO A 167 23.56 2.43 17.61
CA PRO A 167 23.01 1.53 16.60
C PRO A 167 22.55 0.21 17.25
N GLY A 168 21.37 -0.24 16.91
CA GLY A 168 20.77 -1.46 17.45
C GLY A 168 19.93 -1.28 18.71
N ASN A 169 19.74 -0.06 19.23
CA ASN A 169 18.80 0.18 20.34
C ASN A 169 17.38 0.42 19.86
N ILE A 170 17.22 0.96 18.66
CA ILE A 170 15.93 1.19 18.01
C ILE A 170 15.98 0.49 16.67
N PHE A 171 14.95 -0.32 16.39
CA PHE A 171 14.73 -0.98 15.11
C PHE A 171 13.43 -0.45 14.51
N GLU A 172 13.42 -0.22 13.23
CA GLU A 172 12.25 0.08 12.42
C GLU A 172 12.00 -1.09 11.47
N PHE A 173 10.76 -1.54 11.38
CA PHE A 173 10.40 -2.69 10.58
C PHE A 173 9.40 -2.27 9.50
N ASP A 174 9.93 -1.88 8.35
CA ASP A 174 9.12 -1.55 7.17
C ASP A 174 8.63 -2.80 6.45
N TYR A 175 9.41 -3.88 6.55
CA TYR A 175 9.17 -5.12 5.85
C TYR A 175 9.15 -6.32 6.79
N PHE A 176 8.30 -7.27 6.45
CA PHE A 176 8.18 -8.52 7.22
C PHE A 176 9.51 -9.28 7.36
N ASP A 177 10.36 -9.26 6.34
CA ASP A 177 11.67 -9.91 6.38
C ASP A 177 12.65 -9.30 7.37
N GLU A 178 12.52 -8.03 7.69
CA GLU A 178 13.32 -7.37 8.72
C GLU A 178 12.95 -7.88 10.09
N LEU A 179 11.64 -8.00 10.36
CA LEU A 179 11.13 -8.59 11.58
C LEU A 179 11.57 -10.07 11.71
N ARG A 180 11.52 -10.83 10.62
CA ARG A 180 11.98 -12.24 10.58
C ARG A 180 13.48 -12.38 10.88
N LYS A 181 14.30 -11.50 10.34
CA LYS A 181 15.76 -11.48 10.62
C LYS A 181 16.05 -11.10 12.06
N PHE A 182 15.25 -10.21 12.64
CA PHE A 182 15.39 -9.76 14.02
C PHE A 182 14.96 -10.83 15.01
N ASP A 183 13.80 -11.43 14.82
CA ASP A 183 13.23 -12.46 15.70
C ASP A 183 13.10 -13.79 14.94
N SER A 184 14.10 -14.64 15.07
CA SER A 184 14.10 -15.97 14.46
C SER A 184 13.00 -16.90 15.00
N GLN A 185 12.42 -16.60 16.17
CA GLN A 185 11.33 -17.38 16.75
C GLN A 185 9.95 -16.87 16.26
N TYR A 186 9.87 -15.65 15.72
CA TYR A 186 8.65 -15.09 15.18
C TYR A 186 8.05 -15.96 14.07
N LEU A 187 8.88 -16.65 13.32
CA LEU A 187 8.47 -17.58 12.26
C LEU A 187 7.58 -18.72 12.75
N GLY A 188 7.85 -19.24 13.95
CA GLY A 188 7.06 -20.32 14.54
C GLY A 188 5.69 -19.89 15.08
N HIS A 189 5.38 -18.61 15.09
CA HIS A 189 4.20 -18.03 15.72
C HIS A 189 3.33 -17.18 14.82
N THR A 190 3.64 -17.07 13.51
CA THR A 190 2.79 -16.31 12.59
C THR A 190 1.51 -17.07 12.29
N HIS A 191 0.38 -16.47 12.60
CA HIS A 191 -0.93 -16.90 12.13
C HIS A 191 -1.34 -16.17 10.84
N SER A 192 -0.38 -15.77 10.03
CA SER A 192 -0.65 -15.07 8.77
C SER A 192 -1.40 -15.99 7.80
N GLU A 193 -2.59 -15.60 7.45
CA GLU A 193 -3.43 -16.29 6.48
C GLU A 193 -2.74 -16.36 5.10
N ILE A 194 -2.03 -15.31 4.74
CA ILE A 194 -1.26 -15.21 3.50
C ILE A 194 -0.12 -16.24 3.45
N ILE A 195 0.67 -16.34 4.52
CA ILE A 195 1.74 -17.34 4.62
C ILE A 195 1.17 -18.75 4.57
N ARG A 196 0.07 -19.00 5.28
CA ARG A 196 -0.64 -20.28 5.22
C ARG A 196 -1.07 -20.62 3.79
N ASN A 197 -1.61 -19.66 3.06
CA ASN A 197 -2.04 -19.84 1.68
C ASN A 197 -0.86 -20.15 0.74
N ILE A 198 0.27 -19.46 0.90
CA ILE A 198 1.50 -19.74 0.14
C ILE A 198 2.01 -21.16 0.43
N LYS A 199 2.14 -21.51 1.72
CA LYS A 199 2.55 -22.88 2.13
C LYS A 199 1.64 -23.96 1.55
N LEU A 200 0.32 -23.72 1.51
CA LEU A 200 -0.64 -24.65 0.92
C LEU A 200 -0.38 -24.88 -0.57
N VAL A 201 -0.09 -23.82 -1.32
CA VAL A 201 0.11 -23.89 -2.78
C VAL A 201 1.45 -24.52 -3.13
N PHE A 202 2.52 -24.12 -2.45
CA PHE A 202 3.88 -24.55 -2.78
C PHE A 202 4.33 -25.79 -2.01
N ARG A 203 3.62 -26.18 -0.95
CA ARG A 203 3.98 -27.29 -0.04
C ARG A 203 5.39 -27.13 0.53
N CYS A 204 5.71 -25.93 0.92
CA CYS A 204 6.99 -25.50 1.48
C CYS A 204 6.85 -25.15 2.97
N ASP A 205 7.97 -25.01 3.65
CA ASP A 205 8.02 -24.43 4.99
C ASP A 205 8.07 -22.90 4.93
N GLU A 206 7.84 -22.24 6.05
CA GLU A 206 7.79 -20.78 6.10
C GLU A 206 9.15 -20.15 5.81
N GLU A 207 10.23 -20.82 6.21
CA GLU A 207 11.61 -20.39 5.96
C GLU A 207 11.99 -20.39 4.47
N ASP A 208 11.27 -21.14 3.64
CA ASP A 208 11.49 -21.17 2.19
C ASP A 208 10.91 -19.92 1.49
N ILE A 209 10.04 -19.19 2.17
CA ILE A 209 9.36 -18.01 1.62
C ILE A 209 10.17 -16.77 2.03
N ILE A 210 10.88 -16.16 1.11
CA ILE A 210 11.80 -15.04 1.38
C ILE A 210 11.53 -13.83 0.47
N ASP A 211 12.25 -12.73 0.69
CA ASP A 211 12.25 -11.53 -0.14
C ASP A 211 10.86 -10.91 -0.35
N PHE A 212 10.09 -10.71 0.73
CA PHE A 212 8.81 -10.03 0.66
C PHE A 212 8.98 -8.55 0.27
N ARG A 213 8.30 -8.14 -0.80
CA ARG A 213 8.33 -6.78 -1.32
C ARG A 213 6.90 -6.30 -1.64
N ASN A 214 6.52 -5.14 -1.16
CA ASN A 214 5.23 -4.54 -1.50
C ASN A 214 5.23 -4.09 -2.96
N VAL A 215 4.08 -4.26 -3.62
CA VAL A 215 3.83 -3.69 -4.95
C VAL A 215 2.88 -2.52 -4.76
N SER A 216 3.37 -1.31 -4.98
CA SER A 216 2.63 -0.07 -4.76
C SER A 216 1.61 0.27 -5.87
N GLU A 217 1.47 -0.55 -6.89
CA GLU A 217 0.62 -0.29 -8.04
C GLU A 217 -0.68 -1.11 -7.99
N GLY A 218 -1.78 -0.43 -7.77
CA GLY A 218 -3.14 -0.97 -7.89
C GLY A 218 -4.16 -0.29 -6.99
N MET A 219 -5.17 0.33 -7.57
CA MET A 219 -6.21 1.08 -6.82
C MET A 219 -7.10 0.19 -5.94
N THR A 220 -7.12 -1.11 -6.13
CA THR A 220 -8.12 -1.99 -5.50
C THR A 220 -7.58 -3.27 -4.85
N ASN A 221 -6.33 -3.64 -5.07
CA ASN A 221 -5.79 -4.91 -4.58
C ASN A 221 -4.51 -4.69 -3.77
N THR A 222 -4.38 -5.38 -2.64
CA THR A 222 -3.10 -5.48 -1.94
C THR A 222 -2.27 -6.57 -2.63
N SER A 223 -1.12 -6.20 -3.17
CA SER A 223 -0.22 -7.14 -3.85
C SER A 223 1.17 -7.05 -3.26
N PHE A 224 1.85 -8.18 -3.16
CA PHE A 224 3.25 -8.23 -2.77
C PHE A 224 3.96 -9.36 -3.51
N ILE A 225 5.27 -9.18 -3.67
CA ILE A 225 6.16 -10.16 -4.28
C ILE A 225 6.84 -10.94 -3.16
N PHE A 226 7.07 -12.22 -3.37
CA PHE A 226 7.86 -13.11 -2.53
C PHE A 226 8.66 -14.06 -3.39
N LYS A 227 9.67 -14.70 -2.82
CA LYS A 227 10.55 -15.64 -3.53
C LYS A 227 10.52 -17.01 -2.89
N ILE A 228 10.46 -18.06 -3.72
CA ILE A 228 10.65 -19.47 -3.35
C ILE A 228 11.57 -20.09 -4.40
N ASP A 229 12.58 -20.84 -3.97
CA ASP A 229 13.54 -21.54 -4.86
C ASP A 229 14.16 -20.63 -5.94
N GLY A 230 14.42 -19.37 -5.59
CA GLY A 230 15.00 -18.39 -6.49
C GLY A 230 14.05 -17.79 -7.52
N ILE A 231 12.77 -18.16 -7.50
CA ILE A 231 11.74 -17.64 -8.41
C ILE A 231 10.87 -16.61 -7.67
N ASP A 232 10.69 -15.44 -8.27
CA ASP A 232 9.80 -14.41 -7.77
C ASP A 232 8.34 -14.72 -8.15
N TYR A 233 7.45 -14.62 -7.15
CA TYR A 233 6.02 -14.78 -7.31
C TYR A 233 5.30 -13.52 -6.83
N ILE A 234 4.12 -13.28 -7.34
CA ILE A 234 3.23 -12.21 -6.86
C ILE A 234 1.98 -12.82 -6.23
N TYR A 235 1.71 -12.46 -4.98
CA TYR A 235 0.45 -12.72 -4.32
C TYR A 235 -0.45 -11.50 -4.45
N ARG A 236 -1.68 -11.69 -4.89
CA ARG A 236 -2.68 -10.63 -4.99
C ARG A 236 -3.88 -10.97 -4.13
N HIS A 237 -4.15 -10.12 -3.14
CA HIS A 237 -5.37 -10.18 -2.34
C HIS A 237 -6.44 -9.27 -2.96
N PRO A 238 -7.69 -9.74 -3.11
CA PRO A 238 -8.75 -8.92 -3.68
C PRO A 238 -9.06 -7.72 -2.77
N GLY A 239 -9.38 -6.58 -3.37
CA GLY A 239 -9.87 -5.42 -2.63
C GLY A 239 -11.30 -5.61 -2.18
N ASP A 240 -11.67 -4.93 -1.09
CA ASP A 240 -13.01 -4.96 -0.52
C ASP A 240 -14.09 -4.57 -1.55
N GLY A 241 -15.18 -5.30 -1.55
CA GLY A 241 -16.34 -5.03 -2.41
C GLY A 241 -16.24 -5.61 -3.83
N THR A 242 -15.14 -6.29 -4.18
CA THR A 242 -14.99 -6.92 -5.50
C THR A 242 -15.80 -8.21 -5.64
N GLU A 243 -16.25 -8.81 -4.54
CA GLU A 243 -17.01 -10.07 -4.52
C GLU A 243 -18.36 -9.95 -5.25
N SER A 244 -18.97 -8.77 -5.23
CA SER A 244 -20.24 -8.49 -5.90
C SER A 244 -20.12 -8.25 -7.40
N ILE A 245 -18.89 -8.03 -7.91
CA ILE A 245 -18.63 -7.63 -9.30
C ILE A 245 -17.94 -8.75 -10.08
N ILE A 246 -17.02 -9.50 -9.43
CA ILE A 246 -16.17 -10.48 -10.10
C ILE A 246 -16.62 -11.91 -9.76
N ASN A 247 -16.97 -12.68 -10.79
CA ASN A 247 -17.20 -14.12 -10.63
C ASN A 247 -15.86 -14.86 -10.57
N ARG A 248 -15.39 -15.18 -9.37
CA ARG A 248 -14.08 -15.81 -9.12
C ARG A 248 -13.89 -17.18 -9.78
N ARG A 249 -14.97 -17.93 -9.97
CA ARG A 249 -14.91 -19.23 -10.68
C ARG A 249 -14.62 -19.02 -12.17
N ASN A 250 -15.27 -18.04 -12.77
CA ASN A 250 -15.04 -17.69 -14.17
C ASN A 250 -13.66 -17.07 -14.36
N GLU A 251 -13.20 -16.22 -13.45
CA GLU A 251 -11.84 -15.67 -13.44
C GLU A 251 -10.81 -16.80 -13.42
N LYS A 252 -10.94 -17.77 -12.50
CA LYS A 252 -10.03 -18.92 -12.42
C LYS A 252 -10.02 -19.74 -13.70
N LYS A 253 -11.19 -20.03 -14.27
CA LYS A 253 -11.29 -20.75 -15.55
C LYS A 253 -10.56 -19.98 -16.67
N SER A 254 -10.75 -18.66 -16.74
CA SER A 254 -10.06 -17.81 -17.73
C SER A 254 -8.55 -17.83 -17.59
N LEU A 255 -8.03 -17.76 -16.35
CA LEU A 255 -6.60 -17.83 -16.08
C LEU A 255 -5.99 -19.17 -16.49
N ILE A 256 -6.66 -20.29 -16.17
CA ILE A 256 -6.24 -21.63 -16.59
C ILE A 256 -6.22 -21.72 -18.12
N THR A 257 -7.28 -21.28 -18.77
CA THR A 257 -7.40 -21.26 -20.23
C THR A 257 -6.29 -20.42 -20.88
N ALA A 258 -6.00 -19.23 -20.37
CA ALA A 258 -4.94 -18.37 -20.87
C ALA A 258 -3.58 -19.04 -20.78
N LYS A 259 -3.32 -19.78 -19.70
CA LYS A 259 -2.10 -20.58 -19.52
C LYS A 259 -2.03 -21.74 -20.51
N GLU A 260 -3.09 -22.50 -20.67
CA GLU A 260 -3.15 -23.66 -21.59
C GLU A 260 -2.96 -23.24 -23.05
N VAL A 261 -3.56 -22.11 -23.45
CA VAL A 261 -3.35 -21.51 -24.79
C VAL A 261 -1.93 -20.93 -24.92
N GLY A 262 -1.24 -20.69 -23.79
CA GLY A 262 0.10 -20.12 -23.76
C GLY A 262 0.12 -18.62 -24.12
N VAL A 263 -0.90 -17.88 -23.70
CA VAL A 263 -0.96 -16.41 -23.79
C VAL A 263 -0.59 -15.76 -22.45
N ASP A 264 -0.85 -16.43 -21.32
CA ASP A 264 -0.36 -16.06 -20.00
C ASP A 264 0.21 -17.29 -19.26
N PRO A 265 1.53 -17.51 -19.30
CA PRO A 265 2.14 -18.65 -18.61
C PRO A 265 2.34 -18.43 -17.10
N THR A 266 2.03 -17.25 -16.56
CA THR A 266 2.39 -16.85 -15.19
C THR A 266 1.48 -17.44 -14.12
N TYR A 267 0.27 -17.83 -14.47
CA TYR A 267 -0.73 -18.35 -13.52
C TYR A 267 -0.21 -19.57 -12.74
N ILE A 268 -0.29 -19.52 -11.40
CA ILE A 268 0.01 -20.63 -10.49
C ILE A 268 -1.27 -21.12 -9.81
N TYR A 269 -1.98 -20.23 -9.07
CA TYR A 269 -3.15 -20.61 -8.29
C TYR A 269 -4.12 -19.43 -8.13
N ALA A 270 -5.41 -19.74 -8.03
CA ALA A 270 -6.44 -18.79 -7.59
C ALA A 270 -7.45 -19.49 -6.69
N ASP A 271 -7.77 -18.88 -5.55
CA ASP A 271 -8.83 -19.31 -4.68
C ASP A 271 -10.17 -18.70 -5.12
N VAL A 272 -11.19 -19.53 -5.28
CA VAL A 272 -12.50 -19.07 -5.75
C VAL A 272 -13.43 -18.56 -4.65
N ASN A 273 -13.12 -18.84 -3.39
CA ASN A 273 -13.93 -18.43 -2.25
C ASN A 273 -13.44 -17.09 -1.70
N GLU A 274 -12.14 -16.99 -1.46
CA GLU A 274 -11.51 -15.81 -0.89
C GLU A 274 -10.98 -14.83 -1.98
N GLY A 275 -10.82 -15.31 -3.21
CA GLY A 275 -10.46 -14.48 -4.37
C GLY A 275 -8.99 -14.10 -4.50
N TRP A 276 -8.12 -14.57 -3.60
CA TRP A 276 -6.68 -14.34 -3.75
C TRP A 276 -6.06 -15.21 -4.84
N LYS A 277 -4.95 -14.75 -5.40
CA LYS A 277 -4.26 -15.48 -6.46
C LYS A 277 -2.74 -15.31 -6.39
N ILE A 278 -2.04 -16.30 -6.93
CA ILE A 278 -0.59 -16.33 -7.07
C ILE A 278 -0.23 -16.53 -8.54
N SER A 279 0.72 -15.72 -9.00
CA SER A 279 1.32 -15.82 -10.33
C SER A 279 2.84 -15.69 -10.24
N ILE A 280 3.58 -16.16 -11.26
CA ILE A 280 5.01 -15.86 -11.39
C ILE A 280 5.15 -14.34 -11.64
N PHE A 281 6.04 -13.70 -10.90
CA PHE A 281 6.39 -12.31 -11.15
C PHE A 281 7.43 -12.23 -12.27
N ILE A 282 7.19 -11.35 -13.23
CA ILE A 282 8.12 -11.07 -14.32
C ILE A 282 8.88 -9.80 -13.98
N PRO A 283 10.18 -9.87 -13.64
CA PRO A 283 10.97 -8.67 -13.39
C PRO A 283 11.27 -7.94 -14.71
N GLU A 284 11.59 -6.65 -14.60
CA GLU A 284 12.10 -5.83 -15.72
C GLU A 284 11.21 -5.80 -16.96
N PHE A 285 9.90 -6.05 -16.81
CA PHE A 285 8.96 -5.86 -17.91
C PHE A 285 8.74 -4.36 -18.18
N ARG A 286 8.32 -4.04 -19.39
CA ARG A 286 7.78 -2.73 -19.72
C ARG A 286 6.35 -2.83 -20.25
N GLU A 287 5.60 -1.79 -20.08
CA GLU A 287 4.33 -1.64 -20.76
C GLU A 287 4.52 -1.44 -22.27
N PRO A 288 3.58 -1.88 -23.10
CA PRO A 288 3.63 -1.61 -24.53
C PRO A 288 3.42 -0.13 -24.85
N ASP A 289 4.06 0.35 -25.89
CA ASP A 289 3.73 1.63 -26.51
C ASP A 289 2.71 1.41 -27.64
N TYR A 290 1.47 1.86 -27.45
CA TYR A 290 0.40 1.72 -28.46
C TYR A 290 0.61 2.57 -29.71
N ASN A 291 1.56 3.52 -29.70
CA ASN A 291 2.00 4.24 -30.89
C ASN A 291 3.09 3.47 -31.65
N SER A 292 3.67 2.44 -31.04
CA SER A 292 4.62 1.55 -31.71
C SER A 292 3.91 0.49 -32.52
N PHE A 293 4.19 0.44 -33.82
CA PHE A 293 3.66 -0.59 -34.72
C PHE A 293 4.12 -2.01 -34.28
N GLU A 294 5.36 -2.14 -33.82
CA GLU A 294 5.91 -3.42 -33.38
C GLU A 294 5.23 -3.93 -32.11
N ASP A 295 5.00 -3.06 -31.11
CA ASP A 295 4.30 -3.46 -29.89
C ASP A 295 2.83 -3.82 -30.19
N SER A 296 2.14 -2.99 -30.98
CA SER A 296 0.78 -3.27 -31.43
C SER A 296 0.67 -4.61 -32.18
N LYS A 297 1.64 -4.92 -33.03
CA LYS A 297 1.71 -6.18 -33.76
C LYS A 297 1.84 -7.40 -32.82
N LYS A 298 2.66 -7.27 -31.75
CA LYS A 298 2.81 -8.32 -30.73
C LYS A 298 1.49 -8.57 -29.99
N ILE A 299 0.82 -7.50 -29.51
CA ILE A 299 -0.47 -7.60 -28.84
C ILE A 299 -1.50 -8.29 -29.76
N LEU A 300 -1.60 -7.84 -31.00
CA LEU A 300 -2.52 -8.43 -31.96
C LEU A 300 -2.22 -9.90 -32.28
N ALA A 301 -0.96 -10.31 -32.25
CA ALA A 301 -0.56 -11.71 -32.38
C ALA A 301 -1.06 -12.57 -31.24
N VAL A 302 -0.94 -12.08 -30.00
CA VAL A 302 -1.45 -12.75 -28.78
C VAL A 302 -2.97 -12.83 -28.80
N LEU A 303 -3.66 -11.73 -29.11
CA LEU A 303 -5.12 -11.71 -29.25
C LEU A 303 -5.59 -12.69 -30.33
N ARG A 304 -4.92 -12.71 -31.50
CA ARG A 304 -5.25 -13.63 -32.58
C ARG A 304 -5.07 -15.09 -32.16
N LYS A 305 -4.04 -15.39 -31.38
CA LYS A 305 -3.82 -16.74 -30.83
C LYS A 305 -4.97 -17.15 -29.93
N LEU A 306 -5.41 -16.26 -29.05
CA LEU A 306 -6.53 -16.47 -28.14
C LEU A 306 -7.86 -16.65 -28.90
N HIS A 307 -8.16 -15.77 -29.85
CA HIS A 307 -9.41 -15.80 -30.64
C HIS A 307 -9.52 -17.02 -31.56
N LYS A 308 -8.38 -17.59 -31.98
CA LYS A 308 -8.34 -18.80 -32.82
C LYS A 308 -8.28 -20.10 -32.04
N ALA A 309 -8.13 -20.03 -30.74
CA ALA A 309 -8.19 -21.21 -29.89
C ALA A 309 -9.63 -21.75 -29.91
N ASP A 310 -9.77 -23.05 -30.14
CA ASP A 310 -11.08 -23.74 -30.12
C ASP A 310 -11.51 -23.95 -28.68
N ILE A 311 -11.99 -22.88 -28.05
CA ILE A 311 -12.39 -22.85 -26.64
C ILE A 311 -13.87 -22.55 -26.56
N THR A 312 -14.62 -23.45 -25.93
CA THR A 312 -16.00 -23.22 -25.56
C THR A 312 -16.09 -22.92 -24.08
N ALA A 313 -16.58 -21.74 -23.70
CA ALA A 313 -16.84 -21.36 -22.32
C ALA A 313 -18.35 -21.33 -22.04
N ASP A 314 -18.74 -21.75 -20.84
CA ASP A 314 -20.11 -21.68 -20.33
C ASP A 314 -20.44 -20.31 -19.72
N TYR A 315 -19.55 -19.35 -19.89
CA TYR A 315 -19.64 -17.96 -19.42
C TYR A 315 -19.09 -17.03 -20.50
N GLY A 316 -19.43 -15.76 -20.41
CA GLY A 316 -18.93 -14.75 -21.34
C GLY A 316 -19.27 -13.35 -20.85
N MET A 317 -18.61 -12.37 -21.44
CA MET A 317 -18.95 -10.97 -21.22
C MET A 317 -20.32 -10.67 -21.78
N LYS A 318 -21.14 -10.00 -21.00
CA LYS A 318 -22.44 -9.45 -21.38
C LYS A 318 -22.42 -7.96 -21.10
N PRO A 319 -21.69 -7.16 -21.91
CA PRO A 319 -21.35 -5.78 -21.55
C PRO A 319 -22.58 -4.91 -21.24
N TRP A 320 -23.68 -5.17 -21.92
CA TRP A 320 -24.91 -4.42 -21.70
C TRP A 320 -25.61 -4.82 -20.40
N GLU A 321 -25.77 -6.11 -20.16
CA GLU A 321 -26.38 -6.65 -18.94
C GLU A 321 -25.52 -6.32 -17.72
N ASP A 322 -24.19 -6.47 -17.83
CA ASP A 322 -23.24 -6.16 -16.76
C ASP A 322 -23.29 -4.66 -16.40
N ALA A 323 -23.41 -3.76 -17.41
CA ALA A 323 -23.57 -2.33 -17.20
C ALA A 323 -24.89 -1.99 -16.47
N LEU A 324 -25.99 -2.67 -16.84
CA LEU A 324 -27.27 -2.48 -16.16
C LEU A 324 -27.26 -2.99 -14.73
N ASP A 325 -26.53 -4.06 -14.43
CA ASP A 325 -26.40 -4.57 -13.07
C ASP A 325 -25.51 -3.66 -12.20
N MET A 326 -24.46 -3.08 -12.78
CA MET A 326 -23.67 -2.03 -12.10
C MET A 326 -24.49 -0.77 -11.80
N GLU A 327 -25.35 -0.34 -12.74
CA GLU A 327 -26.26 0.77 -12.54
C GLU A 327 -27.19 0.53 -11.33
N LYS A 328 -27.80 -0.65 -11.24
CA LYS A 328 -28.65 -1.03 -10.09
C LYS A 328 -27.88 -1.01 -8.75
N LEU A 329 -26.61 -1.36 -8.77
CA LEU A 329 -25.76 -1.28 -7.57
C LEU A 329 -25.45 0.18 -7.20
N LEU A 330 -25.22 1.04 -8.20
CA LEU A 330 -24.98 2.47 -8.01
C LEU A 330 -26.23 3.18 -7.49
N GLU A 331 -27.42 2.89 -8.04
CA GLU A 331 -28.70 3.49 -7.63
C GLU A 331 -29.00 3.28 -6.13
N LYS A 332 -28.50 2.22 -5.52
CA LYS A 332 -28.63 1.97 -4.08
C LYS A 332 -27.78 2.90 -3.22
N LYS A 333 -26.73 3.51 -3.78
CA LYS A 333 -25.78 4.37 -3.07
C LYS A 333 -25.99 5.85 -3.43
N ASP A 334 -26.07 6.14 -4.70
CA ASP A 334 -26.17 7.51 -5.23
C ASP A 334 -26.82 7.45 -6.63
N PRO A 335 -28.02 8.00 -6.82
CA PRO A 335 -28.71 7.93 -8.10
C PRO A 335 -27.93 8.66 -9.19
N VAL A 336 -27.93 8.09 -10.39
CA VAL A 336 -27.25 8.68 -11.55
C VAL A 336 -27.93 9.98 -11.96
N CYS A 337 -27.19 11.11 -11.89
CA CYS A 337 -27.71 12.46 -12.08
C CYS A 337 -27.38 13.11 -13.43
N PHE A 338 -26.95 12.37 -14.44
CA PHE A 338 -26.61 12.95 -15.74
C PHE A 338 -27.86 13.25 -16.56
N VAL A 339 -28.07 14.51 -16.93
CA VAL A 339 -29.26 14.98 -17.66
C VAL A 339 -29.55 14.21 -18.97
N GLN A 340 -28.49 13.68 -19.60
CA GLN A 340 -28.60 12.95 -20.88
C GLN A 340 -28.50 11.44 -20.72
N TYR A 341 -28.41 10.92 -19.50
CA TYR A 341 -28.09 9.52 -19.24
C TYR A 341 -29.11 8.55 -19.87
N GLU A 342 -30.40 8.77 -19.67
CA GLU A 342 -31.45 7.92 -20.21
C GLU A 342 -31.47 7.89 -21.76
N GLY A 343 -31.20 9.01 -22.40
CA GLY A 343 -31.09 9.10 -23.84
C GLY A 343 -29.91 8.28 -24.39
N LEU A 344 -28.74 8.42 -23.73
CA LEU A 344 -27.54 7.65 -24.08
C LEU A 344 -27.72 6.15 -23.82
N LYS A 345 -28.30 5.78 -22.70
CA LYS A 345 -28.63 4.40 -22.34
C LYS A 345 -29.52 3.75 -23.38
N ASN A 346 -30.60 4.42 -23.83
CA ASN A 346 -31.49 3.94 -24.85
C ASN A 346 -30.77 3.75 -26.18
N ASN A 347 -29.93 4.70 -26.61
CA ASN A 347 -29.17 4.61 -27.85
C ASN A 347 -28.17 3.43 -27.81
N ILE A 348 -27.43 3.25 -26.71
CA ILE A 348 -26.50 2.13 -26.53
C ILE A 348 -27.25 0.81 -26.53
N GLY A 349 -28.42 0.72 -25.87
CA GLY A 349 -29.27 -0.47 -25.91
C GLY A 349 -29.76 -0.84 -27.31
N GLN A 350 -30.05 0.15 -28.18
CA GLN A 350 -30.36 -0.11 -29.57
C GLN A 350 -29.16 -0.61 -30.35
N LEU A 351 -27.99 0.01 -30.20
CA LEU A 351 -26.74 -0.45 -30.83
C LEU A 351 -26.40 -1.89 -30.39
N TYR A 352 -26.56 -2.21 -29.12
CA TYR A 352 -26.35 -3.56 -28.62
C TYR A 352 -27.27 -4.59 -29.29
N LYS A 353 -28.57 -4.26 -29.48
CA LYS A 353 -29.50 -5.13 -30.23
C LYS A 353 -29.06 -5.33 -31.67
N MET A 354 -28.52 -4.29 -32.31
CA MET A 354 -28.00 -4.41 -33.69
C MET A 354 -26.78 -5.35 -33.73
N THR A 355 -25.84 -5.24 -32.77
CA THR A 355 -24.66 -6.14 -32.72
C THR A 355 -25.06 -7.60 -32.53
N LEU A 356 -26.11 -7.86 -31.72
CA LEU A 356 -26.65 -9.23 -31.58
C LEU A 356 -27.29 -9.77 -32.90
N ALA A 357 -27.86 -8.89 -33.71
CA ALA A 357 -28.46 -9.26 -34.97
C ALA A 357 -27.43 -9.49 -36.08
N ASP A 358 -26.21 -8.96 -35.97
CA ASP A 358 -25.16 -9.10 -36.99
C ASP A 358 -24.60 -10.53 -37.11
N GLY A 359 -24.94 -11.43 -36.19
CA GLY A 359 -24.56 -12.84 -36.23
C GLY A 359 -23.06 -13.08 -36.15
N VAL A 360 -22.33 -12.20 -35.43
CA VAL A 360 -20.88 -12.30 -35.22
C VAL A 360 -20.54 -13.58 -34.46
N GLU A 361 -19.54 -14.31 -34.96
CA GLU A 361 -19.05 -15.52 -34.32
C GLU A 361 -18.40 -15.18 -32.97
N LYS A 362 -18.80 -15.94 -31.96
CA LYS A 362 -18.24 -15.77 -30.59
C LYS A 362 -16.91 -16.52 -30.45
N CYS A 363 -15.93 -15.89 -29.87
CA CYS A 363 -14.64 -16.51 -29.53
C CYS A 363 -14.23 -16.16 -28.12
N PHE A 364 -13.24 -16.87 -27.61
CA PHE A 364 -12.65 -16.55 -26.30
C PHE A 364 -11.79 -15.29 -26.43
N CYS A 365 -12.12 -14.24 -25.69
CA CYS A 365 -11.50 -12.92 -25.79
C CYS A 365 -10.78 -12.55 -24.49
N HIS A 366 -9.76 -11.68 -24.59
CA HIS A 366 -9.10 -11.09 -23.45
C HIS A 366 -10.06 -10.21 -22.63
N GLY A 367 -10.91 -9.46 -23.28
CA GLY A 367 -11.97 -8.64 -22.68
C GLY A 367 -11.53 -7.28 -22.15
N ASP A 368 -10.24 -7.09 -21.81
CA ASP A 368 -9.73 -5.83 -21.30
C ASP A 368 -8.30 -5.57 -21.83
N THR A 369 -8.21 -4.91 -22.97
CA THR A 369 -6.94 -4.59 -23.64
C THR A 369 -6.31 -3.28 -23.14
N TYR A 370 -6.60 -2.87 -21.91
CA TYR A 370 -6.00 -1.72 -21.28
C TYR A 370 -4.49 -1.91 -21.11
N LYS A 371 -3.73 -0.84 -21.35
CA LYS A 371 -2.25 -0.88 -21.46
C LYS A 371 -1.55 -1.57 -20.29
N PRO A 372 -1.87 -1.31 -19.01
CA PRO A 372 -1.27 -1.96 -17.86
C PRO A 372 -1.53 -3.48 -17.76
N ASN A 373 -2.46 -4.02 -18.54
CA ASN A 373 -2.72 -5.46 -18.57
C ASN A 373 -1.79 -6.23 -19.51
N TRP A 374 -0.83 -5.55 -20.12
CA TRP A 374 0.16 -6.12 -21.04
C TRP A 374 1.57 -5.90 -20.52
N MET A 375 2.38 -6.92 -20.65
CA MET A 375 3.79 -6.88 -20.29
C MET A 375 4.63 -7.30 -21.48
N ILE A 376 5.63 -6.49 -21.84
CA ILE A 376 6.65 -6.87 -22.80
C ILE A 376 7.90 -7.23 -22.00
N ARG A 377 8.35 -8.46 -22.14
CA ARG A 377 9.52 -8.98 -21.42
C ARG A 377 10.82 -8.40 -21.98
N PRO A 378 11.94 -8.49 -21.24
CA PRO A 378 13.25 -8.05 -21.73
C PRO A 378 13.70 -8.73 -23.02
N ASP A 379 13.30 -9.99 -23.27
CA ASP A 379 13.56 -10.72 -24.52
C ASP A 379 12.66 -10.26 -25.68
N GLY A 380 11.78 -9.31 -25.43
CA GLY A 380 10.88 -8.76 -26.42
C GLY A 380 9.61 -9.58 -26.69
N SER A 381 9.40 -10.68 -25.93
CA SER A 381 8.15 -11.46 -26.04
C SER A 381 6.98 -10.79 -25.30
#